data_2da7a4581e4531870e18213c634212ba
#
_entry.id   2da7a4581e4531870e18213c634212ba
#
_cell.length_a   1.000
_cell.length_b   1.000
_cell.length_c   1.000
_cell.angle_alpha   90.00
_cell.angle_beta   90.00
_cell.angle_gamma   90.00
#
_symmetry.space_group_name_H-M   'P 1'
#
loop_
_entity.id
_entity.type
_entity.pdbx_description
1 polymer ?
#
loop_
_entity_poly.entity_id
_entity_poly.type
_entity_poly.pdbx_seq_one_letter_code
_entity_poly.pdbx_strand_id
1 'polypeptide(L)'
;MGPAGPEDGYEKRKKGKGPGRGRIPLRQWFPVAAAVLVFLLLGAGGAAAYSWLGRSAIFSVRVVDMNPCAHVKGDEVSGILKGVARGNIWSLSKEEIGRRILSHPFVREVVVRKAFPDKLVVSIEEREPVAMVNLDALYYVDERGDIFKRLTAYDAKNFPIITGFSKLYNSGIRLL
;
A
#
# COMPACT_ATOMS: atom_id res chain seq x y z
N MET A 1 82.98 75.58 -16.47
CA MET A 1 82.59 74.69 -17.56
C MET A 1 82.73 73.29 -17.08
N GLY A 2 81.65 72.66 -16.68
CA GLY A 2 81.61 71.27 -16.27
C GLY A 2 80.26 70.71 -16.65
N PRO A 3 80.19 69.51 -17.21
CA PRO A 3 78.98 69.00 -17.79
C PRO A 3 78.05 68.36 -16.71
N ALA A 4 76.83 68.51 -16.96
CA ALA A 4 75.74 67.94 -16.20
C ALA A 4 75.77 66.42 -16.23
N GLY A 5 75.59 65.78 -15.03
CA GLY A 5 75.34 64.33 -14.95
C GLY A 5 73.90 63.97 -15.10
N PRO A 6 73.59 62.76 -15.57
CA PRO A 6 72.21 62.36 -15.86
C PRO A 6 71.40 62.03 -14.59
N GLU A 7 70.21 62.52 -14.52
CA GLU A 7 69.27 62.19 -13.46
C GLU A 7 68.64 60.77 -13.68
N ASP A 8 69.01 59.88 -12.78
CA ASP A 8 68.47 58.53 -12.75
C ASP A 8 66.99 58.56 -12.24
N GLY A 9 66.04 58.51 -13.17
CA GLY A 9 64.63 58.36 -12.87
C GLY A 9 64.28 56.93 -12.39
N TYR A 10 64.26 56.72 -11.07
CA TYR A 10 63.75 55.49 -10.51
C TYR A 10 62.22 55.41 -10.66
N GLU A 11 61.74 54.70 -11.68
CA GLU A 11 60.37 54.30 -11.83
C GLU A 11 59.95 53.37 -10.69
N LYS A 12 59.19 53.88 -9.75
CA LYS A 12 58.56 53.07 -8.70
C LYS A 12 57.58 52.13 -9.33
N ARG A 13 57.97 50.85 -9.56
CA ARG A 13 57.10 49.74 -9.88
C ARG A 13 55.96 49.65 -8.82
N LYS A 14 54.75 50.05 -9.22
CA LYS A 14 53.52 49.80 -8.50
C LYS A 14 53.35 48.30 -8.35
N LYS A 15 53.58 47.74 -7.14
CA LYS A 15 53.20 46.38 -6.79
C LYS A 15 51.70 46.22 -7.05
N GLY A 16 51.35 45.47 -8.10
CA GLY A 16 49.98 45.08 -8.38
C GLY A 16 49.43 44.31 -7.15
N LYS A 17 48.38 44.84 -6.56
CA LYS A 17 47.58 44.09 -5.60
C LYS A 17 47.01 42.90 -6.34
N GLY A 18 47.52 41.70 -6.03
CA GLY A 18 46.92 40.44 -6.49
C GLY A 18 45.47 40.39 -6.06
N PRO A 19 44.61 39.64 -6.80
CA PRO A 19 43.19 39.52 -6.51
C PRO A 19 43.06 38.98 -5.09
N GLY A 20 42.55 39.82 -4.19
CA GLY A 20 42.28 39.44 -2.81
C GLY A 20 41.32 38.26 -2.86
N ARG A 21 41.77 37.07 -2.44
CA ARG A 21 40.89 35.93 -2.16
C ARG A 21 39.83 36.44 -1.19
N GLY A 22 38.65 36.77 -1.71
CA GLY A 22 37.51 37.21 -0.91
C GLY A 22 37.23 36.12 0.10
N ARG A 23 37.65 36.35 1.35
CA ARG A 23 37.19 35.55 2.48
C ARG A 23 35.73 35.86 2.60
N ILE A 24 34.87 34.95 2.07
CA ILE A 24 33.44 35.05 2.22
C ILE A 24 33.18 35.09 3.74
N PRO A 25 32.59 36.17 4.28
CA PRO A 25 32.45 36.32 5.72
C PRO A 25 31.58 35.18 6.25
N LEU A 26 32.14 34.36 7.13
CA LEU A 26 31.49 33.18 7.75
C LEU A 26 30.09 33.52 8.30
N ARG A 27 29.90 34.78 8.68
CA ARG A 27 28.65 35.35 9.21
C ARG A 27 27.48 35.29 8.20
N GLN A 28 27.74 35.32 6.88
CA GLN A 28 26.69 35.24 5.88
C GLN A 28 26.13 33.81 5.67
N TRP A 29 26.92 32.79 6.08
CA TRP A 29 26.49 31.40 5.98
C TRP A 29 25.67 30.91 7.20
N PHE A 30 25.71 31.70 8.28
CA PHE A 30 25.02 31.35 9.51
C PHE A 30 23.53 31.17 9.34
N PRO A 31 22.77 32.04 8.64
CA PRO A 31 21.34 31.83 8.41
C PRO A 31 21.06 30.63 7.50
N VAL A 32 21.93 30.37 6.51
CA VAL A 32 21.77 29.22 5.62
C VAL A 32 22.03 27.93 6.39
N ALA A 33 23.09 27.86 7.17
CA ALA A 33 23.39 26.71 8.02
C ALA A 33 22.26 26.45 9.05
N ALA A 34 21.72 27.51 9.66
CA ALA A 34 20.58 27.40 10.57
C ALA A 34 19.33 26.88 9.86
N ALA A 35 19.02 27.37 8.66
CA ALA A 35 17.89 26.90 7.88
C ALA A 35 18.04 25.41 7.50
N VAL A 36 19.24 24.99 7.08
CA VAL A 36 19.54 23.58 6.76
C VAL A 36 19.40 22.72 8.02
N LEU A 37 19.91 23.17 9.16
CA LEU A 37 19.79 22.46 10.43
C LEU A 37 18.31 22.27 10.83
N VAL A 38 17.51 23.33 10.74
CA VAL A 38 16.08 23.26 11.03
C VAL A 38 15.39 22.28 10.09
N PHE A 39 15.71 22.31 8.80
CA PHE A 39 15.14 21.38 7.82
C PHE A 39 15.51 19.93 8.12
N LEU A 40 16.76 19.68 8.50
CA LEU A 40 17.22 18.34 8.90
C LEU A 40 16.53 17.87 10.18
N LEU A 41 16.35 18.75 11.17
CA LEU A 41 15.66 18.42 12.41
C LEU A 41 14.17 18.11 12.16
N LEU A 42 13.50 18.89 11.30
CA LEU A 42 12.12 18.63 10.91
C LEU A 42 12.00 17.30 10.14
N GLY A 43 12.93 17.04 9.23
CA GLY A 43 12.99 15.77 8.49
C GLY A 43 13.22 14.57 9.40
N ALA A 44 14.20 14.66 10.29
CA ALA A 44 14.51 13.61 11.26
C ALA A 44 13.36 13.41 12.26
N GLY A 45 12.78 14.49 12.77
CA GLY A 45 11.60 14.45 13.66
C GLY A 45 10.39 13.83 12.98
N GLY A 46 10.11 14.19 11.72
CA GLY A 46 9.05 13.60 10.93
C GLY A 46 9.26 12.10 10.68
N ALA A 47 10.48 11.69 10.32
CA ALA A 47 10.82 10.28 10.13
C ALA A 47 10.70 9.48 11.43
N ALA A 48 11.13 10.05 12.55
CA ALA A 48 11.00 9.42 13.87
C ALA A 48 9.53 9.28 14.27
N ALA A 49 8.72 10.31 14.09
CA ALA A 49 7.30 10.28 14.36
C ALA A 49 6.59 9.23 13.48
N TYR A 50 6.89 9.18 12.19
CA TYR A 50 6.36 8.19 11.27
C TYR A 50 6.72 6.75 11.70
N SER A 51 7.97 6.52 12.07
CA SER A 51 8.42 5.20 12.53
C SER A 51 7.79 4.79 13.86
N TRP A 52 7.56 5.76 14.75
CA TRP A 52 6.89 5.54 16.03
C TRP A 52 5.40 5.21 15.84
N LEU A 53 4.69 5.95 14.98
CA LEU A 53 3.30 5.63 14.62
C LEU A 53 3.19 4.21 14.03
N GLY A 54 4.12 3.84 13.15
CA GLY A 54 4.15 2.53 12.52
C GLY A 54 4.37 1.36 13.50
N ARG A 55 4.98 1.61 14.65
CA ARG A 55 5.25 0.60 15.70
C ARG A 55 4.29 0.67 16.88
N SER A 56 3.46 1.70 16.95
CA SER A 56 2.55 1.90 18.07
C SER A 56 1.49 0.81 18.13
N ALA A 57 1.34 0.17 19.28
CA ALA A 57 0.32 -0.83 19.55
C ALA A 57 -1.12 -0.28 19.49
N ILE A 58 -1.29 1.06 19.52
CA ILE A 58 -2.58 1.73 19.40
C ILE A 58 -3.20 1.50 18.02
N PHE A 59 -2.35 1.39 16.98
CA PHE A 59 -2.76 1.20 15.59
C PHE A 59 -2.70 -0.25 15.11
N SER A 60 -2.46 -1.20 16.02
CA SER A 60 -2.54 -2.62 15.66
C SER A 60 -4.00 -3.05 15.53
N VAL A 61 -4.32 -3.72 14.43
CA VAL A 61 -5.68 -4.22 14.18
C VAL A 61 -6.06 -5.24 15.25
N ARG A 62 -7.09 -4.91 16.02
CA ARG A 62 -7.64 -5.75 17.09
C ARG A 62 -9.02 -6.29 16.77
N VAL A 63 -9.79 -5.52 16.04
CA VAL A 63 -11.19 -5.83 15.72
C VAL A 63 -11.37 -5.92 14.22
N VAL A 64 -11.87 -7.05 13.77
CA VAL A 64 -12.38 -7.22 12.41
C VAL A 64 -13.88 -7.28 12.52
N ASP A 65 -14.55 -6.25 12.03
CA ASP A 65 -16.01 -6.17 11.98
C ASP A 65 -16.48 -6.62 10.60
N MET A 66 -17.39 -7.58 10.57
CA MET A 66 -17.88 -8.19 9.34
C MET A 66 -19.41 -8.23 9.36
N ASN A 67 -20.03 -7.97 8.21
CA ASN A 67 -21.49 -8.17 8.10
C ASN A 67 -21.86 -9.66 8.26
N PRO A 68 -23.06 -9.96 8.76
CA PRO A 68 -23.54 -11.34 8.85
C PRO A 68 -23.57 -11.99 7.47
N CYS A 69 -22.98 -13.17 7.38
CA CYS A 69 -22.91 -13.98 6.16
C CYS A 69 -23.49 -15.36 6.43
N ALA A 70 -24.13 -15.97 5.43
CA ALA A 70 -24.77 -17.28 5.56
C ALA A 70 -23.75 -18.42 5.36
N HIS A 71 -22.83 -18.27 4.43
CA HIS A 71 -21.89 -19.31 4.00
C HIS A 71 -20.44 -19.01 4.38
N VAL A 72 -20.10 -17.73 4.61
CA VAL A 72 -18.74 -17.29 4.99
C VAL A 72 -18.69 -17.06 6.48
N LYS A 73 -17.99 -17.94 7.20
CA LYS A 73 -17.87 -17.82 8.65
C LYS A 73 -16.77 -16.84 9.04
N GLY A 74 -17.01 -16.07 10.10
CA GLY A 74 -16.03 -15.12 10.63
C GLY A 74 -14.68 -15.75 10.98
N ASP A 75 -14.70 -17.02 11.45
CA ASP A 75 -13.47 -17.77 11.74
C ASP A 75 -12.64 -18.06 10.49
N GLU A 76 -13.28 -18.33 9.36
CA GLU A 76 -12.61 -18.57 8.07
C GLU A 76 -11.95 -17.28 7.57
N VAL A 77 -12.67 -16.16 7.62
CA VAL A 77 -12.14 -14.84 7.27
C VAL A 77 -10.99 -14.47 8.21
N SER A 78 -11.15 -14.68 9.50
CA SER A 78 -10.10 -14.46 10.49
C SER A 78 -8.89 -15.34 10.22
N GLY A 79 -9.09 -16.59 9.78
CA GLY A 79 -8.04 -17.51 9.35
C GLY A 79 -7.25 -16.98 8.14
N ILE A 80 -7.97 -16.53 7.12
CA ILE A 80 -7.39 -15.91 5.92
C ILE A 80 -6.58 -14.65 6.28
N LEU A 81 -7.09 -13.88 7.24
CA LEU A 81 -6.48 -12.62 7.67
C LEU A 81 -5.29 -12.80 8.63
N LYS A 82 -5.16 -13.95 9.32
CA LYS A 82 -4.08 -14.20 10.30
C LYS A 82 -2.67 -13.94 9.77
N GLY A 83 -2.45 -14.10 8.48
CA GLY A 83 -1.15 -13.84 7.84
C GLY A 83 -0.93 -12.39 7.41
N VAL A 84 -1.98 -11.59 7.22
CA VAL A 84 -1.93 -10.26 6.62
C VAL A 84 -2.34 -9.16 7.60
N ALA A 85 -3.33 -9.43 8.45
CA ALA A 85 -3.86 -8.46 9.40
C ALA A 85 -3.02 -8.35 10.70
N ARG A 86 -1.90 -9.07 10.78
CA ARG A 86 -0.94 -8.93 11.90
C ARG A 86 -0.06 -7.72 11.64
N GLY A 87 -0.51 -6.54 12.01
CA GLY A 87 0.30 -5.35 11.84
C GLY A 87 -0.44 -4.08 12.17
N ASN A 88 0.24 -2.99 11.92
CA ASN A 88 -0.32 -1.66 12.08
C ASN A 88 -1.30 -1.39 10.93
N ILE A 89 -2.45 -0.81 11.25
CA ILE A 89 -3.51 -0.49 10.27
C ILE A 89 -3.01 0.39 9.11
N TRP A 90 -1.95 1.19 9.33
CA TRP A 90 -1.33 2.01 8.30
C TRP A 90 -0.61 1.17 7.23
N SER A 91 0.08 0.11 7.64
CA SER A 91 0.86 -0.74 6.73
C SER A 91 0.03 -1.80 6.01
N LEU A 92 -1.23 -2.00 6.39
CA LEU A 92 -2.10 -2.99 5.76
C LEU A 92 -2.53 -2.54 4.36
N SER A 93 -2.41 -3.43 3.37
CA SER A 93 -2.99 -3.26 2.05
C SER A 93 -4.43 -3.77 2.04
N LYS A 94 -5.38 -2.88 1.76
CA LYS A 94 -6.80 -3.24 1.60
C LYS A 94 -6.99 -4.18 0.41
N GLU A 95 -6.22 -3.95 -0.64
CA GLU A 95 -6.24 -4.70 -1.88
C GLU A 95 -5.78 -6.14 -1.68
N GLU A 96 -4.72 -6.34 -0.89
CA GLU A 96 -4.22 -7.68 -0.56
C GLU A 96 -5.21 -8.45 0.30
N ILE A 97 -5.80 -7.78 1.31
CA ILE A 97 -6.84 -8.34 2.16
C ILE A 97 -8.06 -8.73 1.30
N GLY A 98 -8.50 -7.82 0.45
CA GLY A 98 -9.64 -8.04 -0.46
C GLY A 98 -9.40 -9.24 -1.38
N ARG A 99 -8.25 -9.32 -2.04
CA ARG A 99 -7.90 -10.46 -2.91
C ARG A 99 -7.93 -11.79 -2.17
N ARG A 100 -7.43 -11.83 -0.94
CA ARG A 100 -7.44 -13.07 -0.14
C ARG A 100 -8.84 -13.48 0.26
N ILE A 101 -9.72 -12.54 0.60
CA ILE A 101 -11.11 -12.85 0.92
C ILE A 101 -11.86 -13.28 -0.34
N LEU A 102 -11.60 -12.64 -1.50
CA LEU A 102 -12.17 -13.01 -2.80
C LEU A 102 -11.76 -14.41 -3.27
N SER A 103 -10.69 -15.00 -2.73
CA SER A 103 -10.33 -16.39 -3.03
C SER A 103 -11.29 -17.41 -2.41
N HIS A 104 -12.15 -16.99 -1.48
CA HIS A 104 -13.19 -17.84 -0.93
C HIS A 104 -14.33 -18.01 -1.93
N PRO A 105 -14.76 -19.25 -2.28
CA PRO A 105 -15.70 -19.50 -3.38
C PRO A 105 -17.04 -18.78 -3.25
N PHE A 106 -17.56 -18.66 -2.03
CA PHE A 106 -18.84 -18.00 -1.77
C PHE A 106 -18.77 -16.48 -1.75
N VAL A 107 -17.59 -15.86 -1.89
CA VAL A 107 -17.47 -14.41 -1.93
C VAL A 107 -17.62 -13.92 -3.35
N ARG A 108 -18.59 -13.04 -3.58
CA ARG A 108 -18.82 -12.36 -4.85
C ARG A 108 -18.05 -11.05 -4.92
N GLU A 109 -18.21 -10.23 -3.88
CA GLU A 109 -17.57 -8.95 -3.77
C GLU A 109 -17.15 -8.71 -2.32
N VAL A 110 -16.07 -7.96 -2.14
CA VAL A 110 -15.59 -7.56 -0.82
C VAL A 110 -15.15 -6.11 -0.81
N VAL A 111 -15.60 -5.37 0.18
CA VAL A 111 -15.18 -4.00 0.43
C VAL A 111 -14.48 -3.95 1.77
N VAL A 112 -13.20 -3.57 1.76
CA VAL A 112 -12.37 -3.45 2.95
C VAL A 112 -12.18 -1.98 3.30
N ARG A 113 -12.55 -1.58 4.50
CA ARG A 113 -12.38 -0.23 5.02
C ARG A 113 -11.59 -0.24 6.32
N LYS A 114 -10.69 0.73 6.46
CA LYS A 114 -9.95 0.97 7.70
C LYS A 114 -10.74 1.95 8.56
N ALA A 115 -11.13 1.52 9.75
CA ALA A 115 -11.76 2.38 10.76
C ALA A 115 -10.76 2.59 11.90
N PHE A 116 -10.10 3.75 11.86
CA PHE A 116 -9.09 4.10 12.86
C PHE A 116 -9.68 4.16 14.28
N PRO A 117 -8.88 3.84 15.32
CA PRO A 117 -7.44 3.55 15.26
C PRO A 117 -7.08 2.08 14.95
N ASP A 118 -7.96 1.10 15.25
CA ASP A 118 -7.58 -0.32 15.36
C ASP A 118 -8.60 -1.28 14.73
N LYS A 119 -9.57 -0.77 13.95
CA LYS A 119 -10.63 -1.60 13.37
C LYS A 119 -10.49 -1.76 11.87
N LEU A 120 -10.76 -2.97 11.40
CA LEU A 120 -10.95 -3.29 10.00
C LEU A 120 -12.42 -3.67 9.79
N VAL A 121 -13.10 -2.96 8.91
CA VAL A 121 -14.47 -3.24 8.51
C VAL A 121 -14.44 -3.95 7.16
N VAL A 122 -14.99 -5.15 7.12
CA VAL A 122 -15.05 -5.99 5.95
C VAL A 122 -16.52 -6.23 5.59
N SER A 123 -16.96 -5.68 4.46
CA SER A 123 -18.30 -5.93 3.92
C SER A 123 -18.18 -6.95 2.81
N ILE A 124 -18.85 -8.08 2.96
CA ILE A 124 -18.84 -9.20 2.03
C ILE A 124 -20.21 -9.32 1.38
N GLU A 125 -20.24 -9.40 0.05
CA GLU A 125 -21.39 -9.84 -0.72
C GLU A 125 -21.18 -11.32 -1.07
N GLU A 126 -22.09 -12.18 -0.60
CA GLU A 126 -22.02 -13.61 -0.85
C GLU A 126 -22.64 -14.00 -2.21
N ARG A 127 -22.14 -15.09 -2.77
CA ARG A 127 -22.78 -15.78 -3.89
C ARG A 127 -23.82 -16.74 -3.34
N GLU A 128 -25.05 -16.59 -3.80
CA GLU A 128 -26.12 -17.50 -3.44
C GLU A 128 -26.27 -18.57 -4.52
N PRO A 129 -26.17 -19.86 -4.15
CA PRO A 129 -26.42 -20.94 -5.11
C PRO A 129 -27.91 -21.03 -5.43
N VAL A 130 -28.27 -21.01 -6.71
CA VAL A 130 -29.63 -21.18 -7.19
C VAL A 130 -29.84 -22.53 -7.90
N ALA A 131 -28.75 -23.11 -8.42
CA ALA A 131 -28.79 -24.38 -9.11
C ALA A 131 -27.46 -25.11 -9.00
N MET A 132 -27.46 -26.37 -9.41
CA MET A 132 -26.26 -27.17 -9.62
C MET A 132 -26.14 -27.54 -11.09
N VAL A 133 -24.94 -27.58 -11.61
CA VAL A 133 -24.65 -28.05 -12.97
C VAL A 133 -23.80 -29.30 -12.91
N ASN A 134 -24.12 -30.29 -13.71
CA ASN A 134 -23.36 -31.52 -13.86
C ASN A 134 -22.45 -31.42 -15.09
N LEU A 135 -21.16 -31.26 -14.87
CA LEU A 135 -20.11 -31.26 -15.90
C LEU A 135 -19.24 -32.54 -15.77
N ASP A 136 -18.02 -32.41 -15.29
CA ASP A 136 -17.15 -33.52 -14.81
C ASP A 136 -17.42 -33.87 -13.33
N ALA A 137 -18.04 -32.94 -12.62
CA ALA A 137 -18.54 -33.06 -11.26
C ALA A 137 -19.74 -32.12 -11.09
N LEU A 138 -20.36 -32.11 -9.90
CA LEU A 138 -21.39 -31.15 -9.56
C LEU A 138 -20.75 -29.84 -9.09
N TYR A 139 -21.26 -28.72 -9.64
CA TYR A 139 -20.85 -27.37 -9.28
C TYR A 139 -22.07 -26.52 -8.95
N TYR A 140 -21.89 -25.56 -8.03
CA TYR A 140 -22.90 -24.54 -7.77
C TYR A 140 -22.88 -23.46 -8.84
N VAL A 141 -24.09 -23.00 -9.18
CA VAL A 141 -24.34 -21.89 -10.11
C VAL A 141 -25.11 -20.82 -9.36
N ASP A 142 -24.70 -19.57 -9.50
CA ASP A 142 -25.40 -18.42 -8.93
C ASP A 142 -26.48 -17.86 -9.89
N GLU A 143 -27.23 -16.86 -9.44
CA GLU A 143 -28.30 -16.20 -10.20
C GLU A 143 -27.83 -15.56 -11.53
N ARG A 144 -26.52 -15.27 -11.66
CA ARG A 144 -25.92 -14.71 -12.88
C ARG A 144 -25.45 -15.78 -13.85
N GLY A 145 -25.60 -17.05 -13.49
CA GLY A 145 -25.12 -18.18 -14.27
C GLY A 145 -23.61 -18.43 -14.10
N ASP A 146 -22.97 -17.81 -13.11
CA ASP A 146 -21.55 -18.04 -12.82
C ASP A 146 -21.38 -19.34 -12.02
N ILE A 147 -20.54 -20.24 -12.52
CA ILE A 147 -20.15 -21.45 -11.80
C ILE A 147 -19.03 -21.09 -10.84
N PHE A 148 -19.21 -21.29 -9.53
CA PHE A 148 -18.30 -20.73 -8.56
C PHE A 148 -17.68 -21.75 -7.60
N LYS A 149 -18.32 -22.90 -7.35
CA LYS A 149 -17.80 -23.88 -6.40
C LYS A 149 -18.11 -25.31 -6.84
N ARG A 150 -17.09 -26.18 -6.80
CA ARG A 150 -17.30 -27.62 -6.91
C ARG A 150 -17.92 -28.14 -5.62
N LEU A 151 -18.96 -28.97 -5.74
CA LEU A 151 -19.61 -29.59 -4.60
C LEU A 151 -18.72 -30.65 -3.95
N THR A 152 -18.76 -30.66 -2.63
CA THR A 152 -18.17 -31.69 -1.78
C THR A 152 -19.26 -32.56 -1.15
N ALA A 153 -18.87 -33.60 -0.44
CA ALA A 153 -19.82 -34.49 0.23
C ALA A 153 -20.67 -33.78 1.31
N TYR A 154 -20.13 -32.72 1.89
CA TYR A 154 -20.74 -31.96 3.00
C TYR A 154 -21.59 -30.77 2.55
N ASP A 155 -21.58 -30.45 1.25
CA ASP A 155 -22.35 -29.33 0.72
C ASP A 155 -23.83 -29.69 0.57
N ALA A 156 -24.70 -28.68 0.70
CA ALA A 156 -26.15 -28.84 0.48
C ALA A 156 -26.45 -29.25 -0.97
N LYS A 157 -27.33 -30.25 -1.14
CA LYS A 157 -27.70 -30.81 -2.44
C LYS A 157 -29.18 -30.61 -2.79
N ASN A 158 -29.80 -29.64 -2.16
CA ASN A 158 -31.22 -29.34 -2.30
C ASN A 158 -31.56 -28.32 -3.41
N PHE A 159 -30.69 -28.17 -4.38
CA PHE A 159 -30.86 -27.28 -5.52
C PHE A 159 -31.17 -28.10 -6.79
N PRO A 160 -31.92 -27.54 -7.77
CA PRO A 160 -32.14 -28.18 -9.04
C PRO A 160 -30.83 -28.46 -9.78
N ILE A 161 -30.77 -29.62 -10.45
CA ILE A 161 -29.61 -30.02 -11.24
C ILE A 161 -29.86 -29.74 -12.70
N ILE A 162 -29.00 -28.95 -13.32
CA ILE A 162 -28.99 -28.68 -14.74
C ILE A 162 -28.07 -29.68 -15.42
N THR A 163 -28.59 -30.42 -16.40
CA THR A 163 -27.84 -31.41 -17.16
C THR A 163 -27.85 -31.08 -18.65
N GLY A 164 -27.02 -31.75 -19.44
CA GLY A 164 -26.99 -31.57 -20.91
C GLY A 164 -25.88 -30.66 -21.40
N PHE A 165 -25.03 -30.14 -20.51
CA PHE A 165 -23.85 -29.40 -20.92
C PHE A 165 -22.68 -30.36 -21.19
N SER A 166 -22.16 -30.35 -22.41
CA SER A 166 -20.93 -31.06 -22.73
C SER A 166 -19.70 -30.23 -22.39
N LYS A 167 -18.54 -30.87 -22.34
CA LYS A 167 -17.22 -30.33 -21.94
C LYS A 167 -16.71 -29.04 -22.61
N LEU A 168 -17.52 -28.36 -23.43
CA LEU A 168 -17.15 -27.10 -24.10
C LEU A 168 -17.03 -25.91 -23.13
N TYR A 169 -17.31 -26.12 -21.85
CA TYR A 169 -17.30 -25.07 -20.83
C TYR A 169 -15.89 -24.58 -20.42
N ASN A 170 -14.82 -25.24 -20.82
CA ASN A 170 -13.44 -24.84 -20.44
C ASN A 170 -12.98 -23.47 -20.99
N SER A 171 -13.83 -22.71 -21.63
CA SER A 171 -13.53 -21.43 -22.29
C SER A 171 -14.20 -20.20 -21.68
N GLY A 172 -14.63 -20.25 -20.41
CA GLY A 172 -15.14 -19.07 -19.72
C GLY A 172 -16.52 -18.57 -20.18
N ILE A 173 -17.38 -19.46 -20.66
CA ILE A 173 -18.75 -19.15 -21.09
C ILE A 173 -19.64 -19.06 -19.85
N ARG A 174 -20.27 -17.89 -19.63
CA ARG A 174 -21.38 -17.76 -18.69
C ARG A 174 -22.60 -18.47 -19.27
N LEU A 175 -23.35 -19.13 -18.40
CA LEU A 175 -24.67 -19.61 -18.75
C LEU A 175 -25.60 -18.38 -18.82
N LEU A 176 -26.01 -17.98 -20.00
CA LEU A 176 -27.01 -16.93 -20.22
C LEU A 176 -28.41 -17.43 -19.84
#